data_e9b1afe8b3842e42c30e1dc04b63a187
#
_entry.id   e9b1afe8b3842e42c30e1dc04b63a187
#
_cell.length_a   1.000
_cell.length_b   1.000
_cell.length_c   1.000
_cell.angle_alpha   90.00
_cell.angle_beta   90.00
_cell.angle_gamma   90.00
#
_symmetry.space_group_name_H-M   'P 1'
#
loop_
_entity.id
_entity.type
_entity.pdbx_description
1 polymer ?
#
loop_
_entity_poly.entity_id
_entity_poly.type
_entity_poly.pdbx_seq_one_letter_code
_entity_poly.pdbx_strand_id
1 'polypeptide(L)'
;SAAKMQDKSTYEALGWDMSKVWDWSVSGKQPVLRGYDASIFPAVDYTVSGTRIISRALNTAPHKGKAEVSARIVTSDKVQSATLYYGYDSSKVDTAVAMKESNGTYTASLPTDKTGDMFYYIEVKTDKETVTKPYTKSEPIVLNIDDGKVKGEPDQITITPDTKQGGLRFSWLTDPAVTKSVIQYKVKGTSKWESKSGTSYVESVTAGYKEKAAHRVEITGLKPSAEYV
;
A
#
# COMPACT_ATOMS: atom_id res chain seq x y z
N SER A 1 24.62 12.32 -7.28
CA SER A 1 24.05 12.77 -8.57
C SER A 1 24.21 11.68 -9.61
N ALA A 2 23.38 11.68 -10.65
CA ALA A 2 23.47 10.69 -11.74
C ALA A 2 24.86 10.62 -12.38
N ALA A 3 25.55 11.76 -12.48
CA ALA A 3 26.93 11.81 -12.99
C ALA A 3 27.92 10.98 -12.17
N LYS A 4 27.77 10.94 -10.83
CA LYS A 4 28.62 10.09 -9.97
C LYS A 4 28.40 8.61 -10.20
N MET A 5 27.17 8.19 -10.54
CA MET A 5 26.85 6.78 -10.83
C MET A 5 27.42 6.30 -12.17
N GLN A 6 27.87 7.22 -13.01
CA GLN A 6 28.53 6.93 -14.31
C GLN A 6 30.07 7.02 -14.23
N ASP A 7 30.61 7.02 -13.00
CA ASP A 7 32.05 7.09 -12.76
C ASP A 7 32.50 5.84 -12.00
N LYS A 8 33.45 5.10 -12.60
CA LYS A 8 34.04 3.89 -12.04
C LYS A 8 34.59 4.10 -10.63
N SER A 9 35.24 5.24 -10.37
CA SER A 9 35.83 5.57 -9.09
C SER A 9 34.81 5.63 -7.94
N THR A 10 33.55 5.91 -8.23
CA THR A 10 32.46 5.87 -7.26
C THR A 10 32.25 4.48 -6.68
N TYR A 11 32.30 3.45 -7.52
CA TYR A 11 32.11 2.06 -7.11
C TYR A 11 33.34 1.49 -6.40
N GLU A 12 34.55 1.87 -6.85
CA GLU A 12 35.80 1.54 -6.17
C GLU A 12 35.81 2.12 -4.75
N ALA A 13 35.37 3.38 -4.57
CA ALA A 13 35.27 4.01 -3.27
C ALA A 13 34.20 3.38 -2.35
N LEU A 14 33.20 2.70 -2.92
CA LEU A 14 32.21 1.91 -2.20
C LEU A 14 32.67 0.48 -1.88
N GLY A 15 33.93 0.13 -2.19
CA GLY A 15 34.52 -1.16 -1.89
C GLY A 15 34.17 -2.27 -2.89
N TRP A 16 33.67 -1.93 -4.09
CA TRP A 16 33.40 -2.93 -5.13
C TRP A 16 34.70 -3.44 -5.72
N ASP A 17 34.88 -4.77 -5.75
CA ASP A 17 36.08 -5.40 -6.34
C ASP A 17 36.01 -5.34 -7.87
N MET A 18 36.48 -4.23 -8.43
CA MET A 18 36.54 -4.00 -9.87
C MET A 18 37.67 -4.79 -10.56
N SER A 19 38.47 -5.58 -9.80
CA SER A 19 39.56 -6.37 -10.34
C SER A 19 39.20 -7.85 -10.51
N LYS A 20 38.34 -8.40 -9.66
CA LYS A 20 38.00 -9.83 -9.64
C LYS A 20 36.54 -10.11 -9.95
N VAL A 21 35.62 -9.30 -9.44
CA VAL A 21 34.18 -9.57 -9.51
C VAL A 21 33.50 -8.71 -10.57
N TRP A 22 33.89 -7.45 -10.65
CA TRP A 22 33.24 -6.49 -11.53
C TRP A 22 34.20 -6.01 -12.62
N ASP A 23 33.65 -5.64 -13.76
CA ASP A 23 34.33 -4.94 -14.84
C ASP A 23 33.57 -3.62 -15.12
N TRP A 24 34.18 -2.74 -15.90
CA TRP A 24 33.59 -1.47 -16.26
C TRP A 24 33.18 -1.46 -17.72
N SER A 25 31.88 -1.30 -17.98
CA SER A 25 31.39 -1.07 -19.33
C SER A 25 31.68 0.38 -19.74
N VAL A 26 32.61 0.60 -20.66
CA VAL A 26 32.95 1.94 -21.15
C VAL A 26 31.78 2.56 -21.91
N SER A 27 31.07 1.77 -22.70
CA SER A 27 29.90 2.24 -23.49
C SER A 27 28.67 2.49 -22.61
N GLY A 28 28.39 1.59 -21.66
CA GLY A 28 27.27 1.70 -20.74
C GLY A 28 27.51 2.60 -19.52
N LYS A 29 28.78 2.98 -19.26
CA LYS A 29 29.19 3.75 -18.07
C LYS A 29 28.64 3.17 -16.77
N GLN A 30 28.76 1.85 -16.60
CA GLN A 30 28.23 1.13 -15.47
C GLN A 30 29.08 -0.11 -15.16
N PRO A 31 29.07 -0.62 -13.91
CA PRO A 31 29.71 -1.87 -13.60
C PRO A 31 28.95 -3.05 -14.21
N VAL A 32 29.68 -4.05 -14.67
CA VAL A 32 29.16 -5.33 -15.19
C VAL A 32 29.89 -6.46 -14.50
N LEU A 33 29.27 -7.62 -14.38
CA LEU A 33 29.96 -8.81 -13.83
C LEU A 33 31.10 -9.25 -14.79
N ARG A 34 32.27 -9.50 -14.22
CA ARG A 34 33.41 -9.96 -14.98
C ARG A 34 33.13 -11.34 -15.60
N GLY A 35 33.46 -11.51 -16.85
CA GLY A 35 33.15 -12.73 -17.61
C GLY A 35 31.69 -12.88 -18.01
N TYR A 36 30.86 -11.85 -17.75
CA TYR A 36 29.49 -11.82 -18.23
C TYR A 36 29.48 -11.50 -19.71
N ASP A 37 29.05 -12.45 -20.52
CA ASP A 37 28.86 -12.23 -21.94
C ASP A 37 27.46 -11.60 -22.19
N ALA A 38 27.45 -10.31 -22.44
CA ALA A 38 26.21 -9.58 -22.72
C ALA A 38 25.50 -10.07 -24.00
N SER A 39 26.20 -10.84 -24.85
CA SER A 39 25.59 -11.41 -26.06
C SER A 39 24.64 -12.57 -25.76
N ILE A 40 24.79 -13.21 -24.59
CA ILE A 40 23.89 -14.29 -24.11
C ILE A 40 22.54 -13.75 -23.72
N PHE A 41 22.49 -12.49 -23.30
CA PHE A 41 21.25 -11.80 -22.97
C PHE A 41 20.99 -10.76 -24.07
N PRO A 42 19.95 -10.95 -24.87
CA PRO A 42 19.58 -9.92 -25.84
C PRO A 42 19.46 -8.58 -25.13
N ALA A 43 19.99 -7.52 -25.75
CA ALA A 43 19.83 -6.18 -25.24
C ALA A 43 18.34 -5.97 -24.94
N VAL A 44 18.01 -5.87 -23.66
CA VAL A 44 16.63 -5.58 -23.28
C VAL A 44 16.38 -4.19 -23.79
N ASP A 45 15.59 -4.10 -24.84
CA ASP A 45 15.11 -2.82 -25.33
C ASP A 45 14.16 -2.27 -24.24
N TYR A 46 14.67 -1.33 -23.46
CA TYR A 46 13.88 -0.59 -22.47
C TYR A 46 12.99 0.47 -23.11
N THR A 47 12.80 0.44 -24.44
CA THR A 47 11.77 1.26 -25.04
C THR A 47 10.43 0.87 -24.40
N VAL A 48 9.79 1.86 -23.83
CA VAL A 48 8.45 1.67 -23.23
C VAL A 48 7.51 1.37 -24.38
N SER A 49 7.23 0.08 -24.61
CA SER A 49 6.15 -0.31 -25.51
C SER A 49 4.82 -0.19 -24.76
N GLY A 50 3.90 0.58 -25.35
CA GLY A 50 2.58 0.82 -24.78
C GLY A 50 2.55 1.91 -23.71
N THR A 51 1.36 2.11 -23.18
CA THR A 51 1.06 3.15 -22.18
C THR A 51 1.00 2.58 -20.78
N ARG A 52 1.65 3.24 -19.82
CA ARG A 52 1.62 2.86 -18.40
C ARG A 52 1.10 4.01 -17.54
N ILE A 53 0.20 3.70 -16.64
CA ILE A 53 -0.29 4.61 -15.61
C ILE A 53 0.43 4.31 -14.29
N ILE A 54 1.25 5.25 -13.83
CA ILE A 54 1.93 5.17 -12.54
C ILE A 54 1.16 6.06 -11.58
N SER A 55 0.41 5.46 -10.67
CA SER A 55 -0.33 6.17 -9.63
C SER A 55 -0.22 5.41 -8.32
N ARG A 56 -0.31 6.15 -7.22
CA ARG A 56 -0.49 5.58 -5.89
C ARG A 56 -1.98 5.52 -5.60
N ALA A 57 -2.45 4.39 -5.10
CA ALA A 57 -3.83 4.26 -4.69
C ALA A 57 -4.13 5.22 -3.52
N LEU A 58 -5.22 5.98 -3.62
CA LEU A 58 -5.79 6.74 -2.53
C LEU A 58 -6.87 5.85 -1.90
N ASN A 59 -6.62 5.34 -0.70
CA ASN A 59 -7.51 4.38 -0.04
C ASN A 59 -8.37 5.01 1.06
N THR A 60 -7.98 6.19 1.56
CA THR A 60 -8.74 6.92 2.59
C THR A 60 -8.77 8.41 2.30
N ALA A 61 -9.88 9.07 2.64
CA ALA A 61 -10.01 10.51 2.64
C ALA A 61 -10.96 10.96 3.75
N PRO A 62 -10.76 12.15 4.37
CA PRO A 62 -11.71 12.66 5.35
C PRO A 62 -13.00 13.16 4.67
N HIS A 63 -14.12 12.96 5.33
CA HIS A 63 -15.40 13.54 4.91
C HIS A 63 -15.29 15.07 4.77
N LYS A 64 -15.78 15.61 3.68
CA LYS A 64 -15.64 17.03 3.30
C LYS A 64 -14.20 17.54 3.24
N GLY A 65 -13.24 16.62 3.12
CA GLY A 65 -11.82 16.93 2.99
C GLY A 65 -11.30 16.78 1.57
N LYS A 66 -9.97 16.79 1.43
CA LYS A 66 -9.32 16.65 0.14
C LYS A 66 -9.16 15.17 -0.24
N ALA A 67 -9.62 14.81 -1.43
CA ALA A 67 -9.38 13.51 -2.05
C ALA A 67 -8.85 13.73 -3.47
N GLU A 68 -7.54 13.91 -3.60
CA GLU A 68 -6.88 14.14 -4.88
C GLU A 68 -6.16 12.88 -5.34
N VAL A 69 -6.51 12.42 -6.53
CA VAL A 69 -5.84 11.32 -7.21
C VAL A 69 -4.86 11.89 -8.21
N SER A 70 -3.63 11.39 -8.17
CA SER A 70 -2.57 11.79 -9.10
C SER A 70 -2.00 10.59 -9.85
N ALA A 71 -1.63 10.81 -11.10
CA ALA A 71 -1.01 9.81 -11.94
C ALA A 71 0.06 10.42 -12.84
N ARG A 72 1.15 9.67 -13.07
CA ARG A 72 2.11 9.93 -14.14
C ARG A 72 1.84 8.96 -15.28
N ILE A 73 1.74 9.47 -16.49
CA ILE A 73 1.55 8.66 -17.69
C ILE A 73 2.89 8.54 -18.39
N VAL A 74 3.31 7.29 -18.63
CA VAL A 74 4.54 6.98 -19.38
C VAL A 74 4.11 6.31 -20.68
N THR A 75 4.34 7.00 -21.81
CA THR A 75 3.99 6.54 -23.14
C THR A 75 4.82 7.28 -24.19
N SER A 76 5.06 6.65 -25.35
CA SER A 76 5.57 7.30 -26.57
C SER A 76 4.44 7.85 -27.43
N ASP A 77 3.19 7.51 -27.14
CA ASP A 77 2.02 7.84 -27.93
C ASP A 77 1.39 9.15 -27.46
N LYS A 78 0.61 9.78 -28.32
CA LYS A 78 -0.09 11.01 -27.95
C LYS A 78 -1.24 10.71 -27.00
N VAL A 79 -1.20 11.25 -25.78
CA VAL A 79 -2.32 11.16 -24.85
C VAL A 79 -3.46 12.04 -25.37
N GLN A 80 -4.61 11.42 -25.60
CA GLN A 80 -5.85 12.10 -26.01
C GLN A 80 -6.68 12.53 -24.81
N SER A 81 -6.77 11.65 -23.79
CA SER A 81 -7.45 11.97 -22.54
C SER A 81 -6.93 11.13 -21.39
N ALA A 82 -7.01 11.70 -20.18
CA ALA A 82 -6.87 11.00 -18.92
C ALA A 82 -8.12 11.30 -18.08
N THR A 83 -8.82 10.28 -17.66
CA THR A 83 -10.12 10.40 -16.98
C THR A 83 -10.12 9.55 -15.73
N LEU A 84 -10.56 10.13 -14.62
CA LEU A 84 -10.84 9.45 -13.37
C LEU A 84 -12.33 9.10 -13.34
N TYR A 85 -12.66 7.82 -13.25
CA TYR A 85 -14.03 7.36 -13.08
C TYR A 85 -14.27 6.98 -11.63
N TYR A 86 -15.44 7.29 -11.10
CA TYR A 86 -15.81 6.91 -9.75
C TYR A 86 -17.29 6.53 -9.63
N GLY A 87 -17.64 5.85 -8.55
CA GLY A 87 -19.00 5.48 -8.19
C GLY A 87 -19.07 5.02 -6.73
N TYR A 88 -20.29 4.93 -6.20
CA TYR A 88 -20.55 4.43 -4.84
C TYR A 88 -21.01 2.96 -4.83
N ASP A 89 -21.04 2.35 -5.98
CA ASP A 89 -21.32 0.93 -6.20
C ASP A 89 -20.18 0.37 -7.06
N SER A 90 -19.53 -0.71 -6.60
CA SER A 90 -18.41 -1.33 -7.31
C SER A 90 -18.76 -1.83 -8.70
N SER A 91 -20.03 -2.16 -8.94
CA SER A 91 -20.54 -2.58 -10.26
C SER A 91 -20.87 -1.39 -11.17
N LYS A 92 -20.93 -0.17 -10.63
CA LYS A 92 -21.31 1.05 -11.36
C LYS A 92 -20.35 2.20 -11.08
N VAL A 93 -19.17 2.14 -11.69
CA VAL A 93 -18.09 3.16 -11.59
C VAL A 93 -18.06 3.94 -12.91
N ASP A 94 -19.04 4.82 -13.13
CA ASP A 94 -19.32 5.46 -14.43
C ASP A 94 -19.29 7.00 -14.41
N THR A 95 -19.17 7.62 -13.26
CA THR A 95 -19.06 9.09 -13.16
C THR A 95 -17.65 9.53 -13.53
N ALA A 96 -17.53 10.32 -14.59
CA ALA A 96 -16.26 10.72 -15.16
C ALA A 96 -15.80 12.11 -14.68
N VAL A 97 -14.50 12.23 -14.35
CA VAL A 97 -13.82 13.48 -14.05
C VAL A 97 -12.57 13.58 -14.91
N ALA A 98 -12.46 14.59 -15.74
CA ALA A 98 -11.26 14.83 -16.53
C ALA A 98 -10.08 15.17 -15.61
N MET A 99 -8.95 14.48 -15.79
CA MET A 99 -7.72 14.79 -15.07
C MET A 99 -6.99 15.97 -15.76
N LYS A 100 -6.52 16.89 -14.93
CA LYS A 100 -5.73 18.04 -15.40
C LYS A 100 -4.25 17.69 -15.41
N GLU A 101 -3.60 17.95 -16.53
CA GLU A 101 -2.16 17.76 -16.69
C GLU A 101 -1.40 19.01 -16.23
N SER A 102 -0.33 18.79 -15.48
CA SER A 102 0.67 19.80 -15.13
C SER A 102 2.02 19.13 -14.95
N ASN A 103 3.02 19.54 -15.73
CA ASN A 103 4.40 19.02 -15.66
C ASN A 103 4.49 17.48 -15.69
N GLY A 104 3.74 16.83 -16.57
CA GLY A 104 3.70 15.37 -16.72
C GLY A 104 2.92 14.63 -15.64
N THR A 105 2.29 15.36 -14.72
CA THR A 105 1.42 14.78 -13.69
C THR A 105 -0.04 15.13 -13.98
N TYR A 106 -0.88 14.12 -13.97
CA TYR A 106 -2.33 14.24 -14.14
C TYR A 106 -3.01 14.16 -12.79
N THR A 107 -3.90 15.11 -12.48
CA THR A 107 -4.60 15.18 -11.20
C THR A 107 -6.10 15.35 -11.36
N ALA A 108 -6.89 14.76 -10.49
CA ALA A 108 -8.32 15.01 -10.35
C ALA A 108 -8.74 14.84 -8.90
N SER A 109 -9.79 15.56 -8.49
CA SER A 109 -10.36 15.45 -7.15
C SER A 109 -11.63 14.62 -7.17
N LEU A 110 -11.79 13.76 -6.17
CA LEU A 110 -13.00 13.00 -5.92
C LEU A 110 -13.88 13.74 -4.90
N PRO A 111 -15.22 13.67 -4.99
CA PRO A 111 -16.11 14.22 -3.99
C PRO A 111 -16.01 13.43 -2.69
N THR A 112 -16.12 14.13 -1.57
CA THR A 112 -16.05 13.55 -0.22
C THR A 112 -17.28 13.90 0.64
N ASP A 113 -18.37 14.25 -0.01
CA ASP A 113 -19.61 14.68 0.68
C ASP A 113 -20.40 13.53 1.30
N LYS A 114 -20.14 12.31 0.87
CA LYS A 114 -20.73 11.09 1.40
C LYS A 114 -19.67 10.25 2.07
N THR A 115 -19.94 9.76 3.28
CA THR A 115 -19.08 8.82 4.00
C THR A 115 -19.26 7.39 3.51
N GLY A 116 -18.28 6.55 3.75
CA GLY A 116 -18.26 5.14 3.32
C GLY A 116 -17.41 4.89 2.08
N ASP A 117 -17.62 3.78 1.42
CA ASP A 117 -16.79 3.35 0.31
C ASP A 117 -17.21 4.01 -1.00
N MET A 118 -16.21 4.51 -1.70
CA MET A 118 -16.23 4.95 -3.07
C MET A 118 -15.28 4.08 -3.89
N PHE A 119 -15.64 3.79 -5.11
CA PHE A 119 -14.85 2.97 -6.03
C PHE A 119 -14.37 3.85 -7.17
N TYR A 120 -13.12 3.70 -7.59
CA TYR A 120 -12.58 4.49 -8.69
C TYR A 120 -11.53 3.77 -9.51
N TYR A 121 -11.35 4.20 -10.75
CA TYR A 121 -10.23 3.83 -11.61
C TYR A 121 -9.83 4.98 -12.54
N ILE A 122 -8.61 4.92 -13.04
CA ILE A 122 -8.09 5.87 -14.03
C ILE A 122 -8.14 5.21 -15.40
N GLU A 123 -8.61 5.92 -16.40
CA GLU A 123 -8.54 5.54 -17.82
C GLU A 123 -7.71 6.55 -18.59
N VAL A 124 -6.78 6.06 -19.39
CA VAL A 124 -5.98 6.88 -20.32
C VAL A 124 -6.21 6.39 -21.74
N LYS A 125 -6.57 7.30 -22.62
CA LYS A 125 -6.69 7.05 -24.06
C LYS A 125 -5.55 7.73 -24.79
N THR A 126 -4.87 6.96 -25.62
CA THR A 126 -3.89 7.47 -26.58
C THR A 126 -4.45 7.34 -28.01
N ASP A 127 -3.68 7.73 -28.98
CA ASP A 127 -4.01 7.52 -30.40
C ASP A 127 -3.97 6.04 -30.82
N LYS A 128 -3.39 5.15 -29.99
CA LYS A 128 -3.26 3.72 -30.31
C LYS A 128 -4.01 2.79 -29.38
N GLU A 129 -4.17 3.14 -28.11
CA GLU A 129 -4.73 2.23 -27.12
C GLU A 129 -5.51 2.95 -26.00
N THR A 130 -6.27 2.16 -25.25
CA THR A 130 -6.90 2.60 -24.00
C THR A 130 -6.42 1.70 -22.88
N VAL A 131 -5.86 2.28 -21.83
CA VAL A 131 -5.37 1.56 -20.65
C VAL A 131 -6.04 2.06 -19.37
N THR A 132 -6.12 1.19 -18.37
CA THR A 132 -6.73 1.53 -17.08
C THR A 132 -5.79 1.21 -15.91
N LYS A 133 -6.03 1.87 -14.79
CA LYS A 133 -5.40 1.57 -13.51
C LYS A 133 -6.48 1.53 -12.42
N PRO A 134 -6.73 0.37 -11.79
CA PRO A 134 -6.10 -0.94 -12.04
C PRO A 134 -6.34 -1.46 -13.46
N TYR A 135 -5.65 -2.53 -13.82
CA TYR A 135 -5.67 -3.08 -15.18
C TYR A 135 -7.04 -3.57 -15.64
N THR A 136 -7.94 -3.84 -14.71
CA THR A 136 -9.33 -4.20 -14.97
C THR A 136 -10.29 -3.24 -14.29
N LYS A 137 -11.33 -2.83 -14.99
CA LYS A 137 -12.40 -1.97 -14.45
C LYS A 137 -13.30 -2.72 -13.47
N SER A 138 -13.32 -4.05 -13.50
CA SER A 138 -14.10 -4.90 -12.61
C SER A 138 -13.54 -4.95 -11.18
N GLU A 139 -12.29 -4.51 -10.99
CA GLU A 139 -11.62 -4.46 -9.69
C GLU A 139 -11.17 -3.03 -9.37
N PRO A 140 -12.10 -2.08 -9.20
CA PRO A 140 -11.77 -0.68 -8.96
C PRO A 140 -11.06 -0.51 -7.60
N ILE A 141 -10.31 0.57 -7.48
CA ILE A 141 -9.68 0.93 -6.20
C ILE A 141 -10.77 1.41 -5.24
N VAL A 142 -10.71 0.94 -4.00
CA VAL A 142 -11.61 1.37 -2.93
C VAL A 142 -11.01 2.58 -2.22
N LEU A 143 -11.80 3.65 -2.13
CA LEU A 143 -11.53 4.83 -1.31
C LEU A 143 -12.56 4.87 -0.18
N ASN A 144 -12.13 4.70 1.06
CA ASN A 144 -13.00 4.89 2.22
C ASN A 144 -13.02 6.37 2.61
N ILE A 145 -14.21 6.99 2.59
CA ILE A 145 -14.43 8.36 3.06
C ILE A 145 -14.84 8.30 4.52
N ASP A 146 -13.91 8.68 5.40
CA ASP A 146 -14.02 8.56 6.84
C ASP A 146 -14.84 9.71 7.43
N ASP A 147 -15.84 9.39 8.24
CA ASP A 147 -16.69 10.36 8.94
C ASP A 147 -16.02 11.02 10.17
N GLY A 148 -14.78 10.65 10.46
CA GLY A 148 -14.01 11.14 11.61
C GLY A 148 -14.47 10.59 12.96
N LYS A 149 -15.47 9.69 12.98
CA LYS A 149 -15.90 9.06 14.23
C LYS A 149 -14.96 7.95 14.64
N VAL A 150 -14.65 7.91 15.92
CA VAL A 150 -13.85 6.85 16.50
C VAL A 150 -14.62 5.54 16.46
N LYS A 151 -14.11 4.56 15.71
CA LYS A 151 -14.67 3.21 15.66
C LYS A 151 -13.92 2.34 16.66
N GLY A 152 -14.57 2.06 17.80
CA GLY A 152 -14.01 1.21 18.87
C GLY A 152 -14.00 -0.28 18.56
N GLU A 153 -14.61 -0.69 17.46
CA GLU A 153 -14.70 -2.09 17.05
C GLU A 153 -13.32 -2.65 16.67
N PRO A 154 -12.94 -3.81 17.24
CA PRO A 154 -11.69 -4.46 16.89
C PRO A 154 -11.74 -5.05 15.47
N ASP A 155 -10.64 -4.90 14.75
CA ASP A 155 -10.40 -5.44 13.41
C ASP A 155 -9.16 -6.32 13.42
N GLN A 156 -9.05 -7.27 12.49
CA GLN A 156 -7.90 -8.17 12.31
C GLN A 156 -7.49 -8.88 13.62
N ILE A 157 -8.47 -9.46 14.32
CA ILE A 157 -8.22 -10.17 15.59
C ILE A 157 -7.40 -11.44 15.31
N THR A 158 -6.26 -11.56 15.97
CA THR A 158 -5.41 -12.75 15.93
C THR A 158 -5.20 -13.31 17.34
N ILE A 159 -5.17 -14.63 17.43
CA ILE A 159 -4.88 -15.37 18.67
C ILE A 159 -3.73 -16.32 18.38
N THR A 160 -2.65 -16.22 19.14
CA THR A 160 -1.49 -17.09 19.01
C THR A 160 -1.13 -17.72 20.36
N PRO A 161 -0.64 -18.98 20.39
CA PRO A 161 -0.07 -19.55 21.60
C PRO A 161 1.11 -18.69 22.10
N ASP A 162 1.21 -18.53 23.42
CA ASP A 162 2.41 -17.97 24.04
C ASP A 162 3.43 -19.08 24.31
N THR A 163 4.70 -18.70 24.47
CA THR A 163 5.77 -19.62 24.87
C THR A 163 5.58 -20.17 26.28
N LYS A 164 4.81 -19.51 27.12
CA LYS A 164 4.45 -19.96 28.47
C LYS A 164 3.28 -20.94 28.41
N GLN A 165 3.41 -22.06 29.11
CA GLN A 165 2.35 -23.05 29.18
C GLN A 165 1.03 -22.42 29.69
N GLY A 166 -0.07 -22.68 28.99
CA GLY A 166 -1.37 -22.08 29.27
C GLY A 166 -1.42 -20.58 28.95
N GLY A 167 -0.55 -20.10 28.06
CA GLY A 167 -0.54 -18.72 27.60
C GLY A 167 -1.14 -18.54 26.22
N LEU A 168 -1.89 -17.46 26.04
CA LEU A 168 -2.39 -17.00 24.75
C LEU A 168 -2.05 -15.52 24.58
N ARG A 169 -1.67 -15.15 23.37
CA ARG A 169 -1.44 -13.77 22.95
C ARG A 169 -2.53 -13.36 21.97
N PHE A 170 -3.16 -12.25 22.27
CA PHE A 170 -4.19 -11.64 21.46
C PHE A 170 -3.65 -10.35 20.85
N SER A 171 -3.91 -10.12 19.58
CA SER A 171 -3.63 -8.86 18.90
C SER A 171 -4.83 -8.47 18.06
N TRP A 172 -5.09 -7.18 17.96
CA TRP A 172 -6.14 -6.61 17.13
C TRP A 172 -5.83 -5.17 16.78
N LEU A 173 -6.54 -4.63 15.80
CA LEU A 173 -6.43 -3.24 15.37
C LEU A 173 -7.72 -2.48 15.72
N THR A 174 -7.59 -1.19 16.01
CA THR A 174 -8.73 -0.27 16.17
C THR A 174 -8.40 1.09 15.56
N ASP A 175 -9.32 2.04 15.70
CA ASP A 175 -9.04 3.46 15.49
C ASP A 175 -7.92 3.93 16.42
N PRO A 176 -6.98 4.79 15.94
CA PRO A 176 -5.83 5.26 16.73
C PRO A 176 -6.21 6.00 18.02
N ALA A 177 -7.43 6.54 18.14
CA ALA A 177 -7.91 7.17 19.36
C ALA A 177 -8.29 6.17 20.46
N VAL A 178 -8.40 4.88 20.16
CA VAL A 178 -8.65 3.81 21.16
C VAL A 178 -7.34 3.38 21.78
N THR A 179 -7.09 3.80 23.00
CA THR A 179 -5.81 3.56 23.71
C THR A 179 -5.86 2.41 24.72
N LYS A 180 -7.06 1.93 25.07
CA LYS A 180 -7.21 0.85 26.06
C LYS A 180 -7.19 -0.52 25.39
N SER A 181 -6.32 -1.41 25.87
CA SER A 181 -6.21 -2.81 25.47
C SER A 181 -6.67 -3.69 26.61
N VAL A 182 -7.89 -4.23 26.54
CA VAL A 182 -8.45 -5.07 27.60
C VAL A 182 -9.15 -6.27 26.98
N ILE A 183 -8.88 -7.46 27.52
CA ILE A 183 -9.65 -8.67 27.25
C ILE A 183 -10.37 -9.08 28.52
N GLN A 184 -11.63 -9.42 28.39
CA GLN A 184 -12.42 -10.08 29.44
C GLN A 184 -12.66 -11.52 29.03
N TYR A 185 -12.48 -12.43 29.97
CA TYR A 185 -12.66 -13.85 29.74
C TYR A 185 -13.15 -14.57 31.01
N LYS A 186 -13.76 -15.72 30.82
CA LYS A 186 -14.16 -16.60 31.93
C LYS A 186 -14.14 -18.05 31.47
N VAL A 187 -14.08 -18.98 32.40
CA VAL A 187 -14.32 -20.39 32.11
C VAL A 187 -15.80 -20.57 31.76
N LYS A 188 -16.08 -21.25 30.66
CA LYS A 188 -17.44 -21.52 30.19
C LYS A 188 -18.26 -22.20 31.30
N GLY A 189 -19.49 -21.74 31.49
CA GLY A 189 -20.37 -22.22 32.55
C GLY A 189 -20.18 -21.57 33.94
N THR A 190 -19.16 -20.68 34.09
CA THR A 190 -19.01 -19.89 35.31
C THR A 190 -19.54 -18.47 35.15
N SER A 191 -19.86 -17.81 36.28
CA SER A 191 -20.33 -16.41 36.28
C SER A 191 -19.19 -15.39 36.43
N LYS A 192 -18.02 -15.83 36.93
CA LYS A 192 -16.90 -14.92 37.24
C LYS A 192 -16.12 -14.55 36.00
N TRP A 193 -16.13 -13.26 35.62
CA TRP A 193 -15.27 -12.69 34.61
C TRP A 193 -13.93 -12.26 35.16
N GLU A 194 -12.89 -12.50 34.40
CA GLU A 194 -11.55 -12.00 34.64
C GLU A 194 -11.22 -10.96 33.53
N SER A 195 -10.39 -10.00 33.89
CA SER A 195 -9.95 -8.97 32.94
C SER A 195 -8.44 -8.91 32.88
N LYS A 196 -7.90 -8.81 31.69
CA LYS A 196 -6.47 -8.62 31.47
C LYS A 196 -6.24 -7.40 30.58
N SER A 197 -5.41 -6.47 31.06
CA SER A 197 -4.97 -5.31 30.29
C SER A 197 -3.65 -5.62 29.59
N GLY A 198 -3.42 -4.95 28.48
CA GLY A 198 -2.19 -5.03 27.70
C GLY A 198 -1.72 -3.66 27.24
N THR A 199 -1.06 -3.62 26.12
CA THR A 199 -0.46 -2.41 25.53
C THR A 199 -1.10 -2.07 24.19
N SER A 200 -1.08 -0.79 23.84
CA SER A 200 -1.38 -0.32 22.48
C SER A 200 -0.30 0.63 22.00
N TYR A 201 -0.13 0.68 20.70
CA TYR A 201 0.71 1.64 20.00
C TYR A 201 0.08 1.98 18.66
N VAL A 202 0.27 3.21 18.20
CA VAL A 202 -0.19 3.63 16.87
C VAL A 202 0.93 3.32 15.88
N GLU A 203 0.62 2.50 14.89
CA GLU A 203 1.53 2.29 13.77
C GLU A 203 1.43 3.44 12.78
N SER A 204 2.56 4.08 12.51
CA SER A 204 2.66 4.99 11.38
C SER A 204 2.69 4.17 10.09
N VAL A 205 1.63 4.27 9.32
CA VAL A 205 1.51 3.57 8.05
C VAL A 205 2.04 4.42 6.89
N THR A 206 2.52 3.74 5.88
CA THR A 206 2.89 4.33 4.60
C THR A 206 1.73 5.17 4.07
N ALA A 207 2.01 6.36 3.54
CA ALA A 207 1.00 7.27 2.99
C ALA A 207 -0.04 6.54 2.11
N GLY A 208 -1.32 6.82 2.35
CA GLY A 208 -2.47 6.21 1.66
C GLY A 208 -3.24 5.19 2.49
N TYR A 209 -2.73 4.78 3.66
CA TYR A 209 -3.47 3.94 4.61
C TYR A 209 -3.81 4.76 5.85
N LYS A 210 -4.97 4.48 6.44
CA LYS A 210 -5.36 5.07 7.71
C LYS A 210 -4.49 4.48 8.83
N GLU A 211 -3.99 5.35 9.71
CA GLU A 211 -3.33 4.90 10.94
C GLU A 211 -4.27 4.02 11.76
N LYS A 212 -3.70 3.01 12.41
CA LYS A 212 -4.40 2.10 13.32
C LYS A 212 -3.66 2.00 14.64
N ALA A 213 -4.40 1.86 15.72
CA ALA A 213 -3.83 1.43 16.99
C ALA A 213 -3.74 -0.10 16.99
N ALA A 214 -2.54 -0.63 17.15
CA ALA A 214 -2.30 -2.04 17.36
C ALA A 214 -2.33 -2.34 18.86
N HIS A 215 -3.15 -3.31 19.25
CA HIS A 215 -3.34 -3.74 20.63
C HIS A 215 -2.73 -5.12 20.84
N ARG A 216 -2.17 -5.35 22.02
CA ARG A 216 -1.64 -6.64 22.42
C ARG A 216 -1.97 -6.93 23.86
N VAL A 217 -2.54 -8.10 24.13
CA VAL A 217 -2.82 -8.62 25.48
C VAL A 217 -2.30 -10.05 25.58
N GLU A 218 -1.60 -10.36 26.66
CA GLU A 218 -1.14 -11.71 26.96
C GLU A 218 -1.90 -12.23 28.18
N ILE A 219 -2.53 -13.40 28.04
CA ILE A 219 -3.19 -14.13 29.11
C ILE A 219 -2.33 -15.35 29.42
N THR A 220 -2.04 -15.59 30.68
CA THR A 220 -1.25 -16.73 31.16
C THR A 220 -2.00 -17.49 32.25
N GLY A 221 -1.64 -18.75 32.47
CA GLY A 221 -2.24 -19.58 33.53
C GLY A 221 -3.62 -20.14 33.19
N LEU A 222 -3.97 -20.13 31.88
CA LEU A 222 -5.18 -20.83 31.43
C LEU A 222 -5.05 -22.33 31.69
N LYS A 223 -6.13 -22.95 32.17
CA LYS A 223 -6.17 -24.39 32.49
C LYS A 223 -6.23 -25.19 31.16
N PRO A 224 -5.39 -26.23 31.02
CA PRO A 224 -5.50 -27.14 29.88
C PRO A 224 -6.90 -27.79 29.84
N SER A 225 -7.40 -28.03 28.64
CA SER A 225 -8.70 -28.65 28.38
C SER A 225 -9.92 -27.93 28.96
N ALA A 226 -9.76 -26.67 29.40
CA ALA A 226 -10.87 -25.84 29.80
C ALA A 226 -11.34 -25.00 28.62
N GLU A 227 -12.65 -24.85 28.48
CA GLU A 227 -13.26 -23.96 27.48
C GLU A 227 -13.45 -22.56 28.09
N TYR A 228 -13.01 -21.54 27.39
CA TYR A 228 -13.13 -20.14 27.80
C TYR A 228 -14.04 -19.37 26.82
N VAL A 229 -14.71 -18.37 27.33
CA VAL A 229 -15.51 -17.42 26.57
C VAL A 229 -15.13 -16.01 26.99
#